data_5e0b0faa2ef8141a1a7cbfd07c332f08
#
_entry.id   5e0b0faa2ef8141a1a7cbfd07c332f08
#
_cell.length_a   1.000
_cell.length_b   1.000
_cell.length_c   1.000
_cell.angle_alpha   90.00
_cell.angle_beta   90.00
_cell.angle_gamma   90.00
#
_symmetry.space_group_name_H-M   'P 1'
#
loop_
_entity.id
_entity.type
_entity.pdbx_description
1 polymer ?
#
loop_
_entity_poly.entity_id
_entity_poly.type
_entity_poly.pdbx_seq_one_letter_code
_entity_poly.pdbx_strand_id
1 'polypeptide(L)'
;HPTSTLATYPISSHEINMPDADSNLQAEPEVAIVCDIEYVDKKVAGLRPKFFGAYNDCSIRRTKQTNGDGAVKISSKKNWGSNSKGLAKKLLRVDSFQKGGMMDGYRIACYLKREGALYPYGIDSAVSSYSYFHGKLLDWIVERINNQKEGGPLEDVGLLIGECGYPKEAVISIGATRYTEFGEGGYLQKGDEVFTVLYPSDIYDKESIYEAILEGWSELDGISSLHQIVR
;
A
#
# COMPACT_ATOMS: atom_id res chain seq x y z
N HIS A 1 1.68 -12.15 15.71
CA HIS A 1 0.89 -13.37 15.47
C HIS A 1 -0.51 -12.98 15.02
N PRO A 2 -1.14 -13.60 13.98
CA PRO A 2 -2.46 -13.20 13.48
C PRO A 2 -3.53 -13.20 14.56
N THR A 3 -3.50 -14.13 15.46
CA THR A 3 -4.50 -14.27 16.54
C THR A 3 -4.36 -13.21 17.64
N SER A 4 -3.21 -12.57 17.78
CA SER A 4 -2.99 -11.52 18.79
C SER A 4 -2.81 -10.14 18.16
N THR A 5 -2.18 -10.05 16.98
CA THR A 5 -1.81 -8.80 16.32
C THR A 5 -2.89 -8.33 15.34
N LEU A 6 -3.65 -9.26 14.77
CA LEU A 6 -4.77 -8.99 13.85
C LEU A 6 -6.14 -9.22 14.49
N ALA A 7 -6.22 -9.17 15.82
CA ALA A 7 -7.51 -9.20 16.54
C ALA A 7 -8.42 -8.02 16.18
N THR A 8 -7.84 -6.95 15.62
CA THR A 8 -8.55 -5.77 15.14
C THR A 8 -8.36 -5.65 13.63
N TYR A 9 -9.46 -5.46 12.90
CA TYR A 9 -9.41 -5.28 11.46
C TYR A 9 -8.69 -3.95 11.13
N PRO A 10 -7.56 -3.99 10.39
CA PRO A 10 -6.69 -2.85 10.24
C PRO A 10 -7.07 -1.91 9.09
N ILE A 11 -7.93 -2.35 8.15
CA ILE A 11 -8.18 -1.64 6.90
C ILE A 11 -9.34 -0.65 7.05
N SER A 12 -9.11 0.58 6.61
CA SER A 12 -10.14 1.62 6.47
C SER A 12 -10.07 2.25 5.09
N SER A 13 -11.21 2.67 4.57
CA SER A 13 -11.28 3.38 3.29
C SER A 13 -11.37 4.91 3.45
N HIS A 14 -11.33 5.44 4.67
CA HIS A 14 -11.61 6.86 4.91
C HIS A 14 -10.86 7.48 6.10
N GLU A 15 -10.18 6.68 6.93
CA GLU A 15 -9.42 7.24 8.06
C GLU A 15 -8.14 6.45 8.37
N ILE A 16 -7.22 7.12 9.03
CA ILE A 16 -5.99 6.55 9.59
C ILE A 16 -5.97 6.89 11.07
N ASN A 17 -5.95 5.89 11.94
CA ASN A 17 -5.79 6.10 13.38
C ASN A 17 -4.31 6.31 13.71
N MET A 18 -4.02 7.45 14.34
CA MET A 18 -2.71 7.71 14.93
C MET A 18 -2.62 6.97 16.27
N PRO A 19 -1.64 6.08 16.46
CA PRO A 19 -1.58 5.28 17.70
C PRO A 19 -1.24 6.12 18.93
N ASP A 20 -0.40 7.12 18.79
CA ASP A 20 -0.07 8.12 19.79
C ASP A 20 0.43 9.41 19.13
N ALA A 21 0.44 10.53 19.87
CA ALA A 21 0.80 11.85 19.32
C ALA A 21 2.27 11.96 18.90
N ASP A 22 3.16 11.13 19.49
CA ASP A 22 4.59 11.14 19.21
C ASP A 22 5.00 10.10 18.17
N SER A 23 4.04 9.41 17.58
CA SER A 23 4.29 8.48 16.50
C SER A 23 4.76 9.21 15.26
N ASN A 24 5.95 8.89 14.78
CA ASN A 24 6.41 9.29 13.45
C ASN A 24 5.64 8.49 12.39
N LEU A 25 4.35 8.78 12.25
CA LEU A 25 3.46 8.08 11.34
C LEU A 25 3.67 8.59 9.92
N GLN A 26 3.89 7.68 8.98
CA GLN A 26 4.13 8.01 7.58
C GLN A 26 3.19 7.19 6.68
N ALA A 27 2.54 7.85 5.73
CA ALA A 27 1.78 7.14 4.70
C ALA A 27 2.76 6.38 3.79
N GLU A 28 2.41 5.16 3.43
CA GLU A 28 3.09 4.39 2.38
C GLU A 28 2.10 4.17 1.23
N PRO A 29 2.04 5.13 0.27
CA PRO A 29 1.12 5.02 -0.86
C PRO A 29 1.54 3.88 -1.77
N GLU A 30 0.65 2.92 -1.95
CA GLU A 30 0.92 1.68 -2.65
C GLU A 30 -0.18 1.31 -3.64
N VAL A 31 0.14 0.37 -4.52
CA VAL A 31 -0.85 -0.38 -5.28
C VAL A 31 -1.12 -1.69 -4.57
N ALA A 32 -2.38 -2.05 -4.38
CA ALA A 32 -2.75 -3.39 -3.97
C ALA A 32 -3.44 -4.13 -5.11
N ILE A 33 -3.19 -5.44 -5.19
CA ILE A 33 -3.94 -6.37 -6.03
C ILE A 33 -4.79 -7.29 -5.16
N VAL A 34 -6.00 -7.59 -5.62
CA VAL A 34 -6.85 -8.63 -5.05
C VAL A 34 -6.73 -9.86 -5.91
N CYS A 35 -6.24 -10.95 -5.33
CA CYS A 35 -5.98 -12.20 -6.04
C CYS A 35 -6.83 -13.33 -5.50
N ASP A 36 -7.28 -14.23 -6.39
CA ASP A 36 -7.59 -15.60 -5.98
C ASP A 36 -6.29 -16.35 -5.70
N ILE A 37 -6.32 -17.25 -4.72
CA ILE A 37 -5.20 -18.10 -4.34
C ILE A 37 -5.53 -19.54 -4.74
N GLU A 38 -4.63 -20.16 -5.49
CA GLU A 38 -4.70 -21.57 -5.84
C GLU A 38 -3.77 -22.38 -4.93
N TYR A 39 -4.26 -23.51 -4.42
CA TYR A 39 -3.51 -24.40 -3.53
C TYR A 39 -3.36 -25.79 -4.11
N VAL A 40 -2.18 -26.39 -3.95
CA VAL A 40 -1.92 -27.81 -4.16
C VAL A 40 -1.19 -28.33 -2.92
N ASP A 41 -1.68 -29.38 -2.30
CA ASP A 41 -1.11 -29.98 -1.09
C ASP A 41 -0.82 -28.97 0.03
N LYS A 42 -1.77 -28.03 0.26
CA LYS A 42 -1.67 -26.96 1.26
C LYS A 42 -0.56 -25.92 0.98
N LYS A 43 0.04 -25.94 -0.19
CA LYS A 43 0.98 -24.89 -0.64
C LYS A 43 0.29 -24.02 -1.68
N VAL A 44 0.67 -22.74 -1.71
CA VAL A 44 0.23 -21.82 -2.76
C VAL A 44 0.86 -22.24 -4.07
N ALA A 45 0.03 -22.65 -5.03
CA ALA A 45 0.45 -23.05 -6.37
C ALA A 45 0.41 -21.89 -7.36
N GLY A 46 -0.46 -20.90 -7.12
CA GLY A 46 -0.62 -19.76 -8.01
C GLY A 46 -1.43 -18.63 -7.38
N LEU A 47 -1.30 -17.46 -7.97
CA LEU A 47 -2.07 -16.26 -7.66
C LEU A 47 -2.68 -15.72 -8.95
N ARG A 48 -3.97 -15.40 -8.92
CA ARG A 48 -4.68 -14.85 -10.07
C ARG A 48 -5.24 -13.45 -9.70
N PRO A 49 -4.57 -12.37 -10.11
CA PRO A 49 -5.08 -11.01 -9.91
C PRO A 49 -6.45 -10.82 -10.57
N LYS A 50 -7.40 -10.26 -9.83
CA LYS A 50 -8.76 -9.93 -10.29
C LYS A 50 -9.03 -8.44 -10.29
N PHE A 51 -8.56 -7.77 -9.26
CA PHE A 51 -8.74 -6.33 -9.09
C PHE A 51 -7.46 -5.69 -8.58
N PHE A 52 -7.33 -4.39 -8.80
CA PHE A 52 -6.29 -3.57 -8.20
C PHE A 52 -6.87 -2.26 -7.69
N GLY A 53 -6.18 -1.60 -6.79
CA GLY A 53 -6.64 -0.34 -6.24
C GLY A 53 -5.59 0.37 -5.40
N ALA A 54 -5.89 1.63 -5.06
CA ALA A 54 -5.06 2.43 -4.19
C ALA A 54 -5.04 1.85 -2.77
N TYR A 55 -3.85 1.79 -2.20
CA TYR A 55 -3.59 1.25 -0.87
C TYR A 55 -2.65 2.16 -0.08
N ASN A 56 -2.71 2.07 1.23
CA ASN A 56 -1.80 2.76 2.12
C ASN A 56 -1.34 1.80 3.23
N ASP A 57 -0.06 1.42 3.21
CA ASP A 57 0.56 0.60 4.26
C ASP A 57 1.14 1.47 5.38
N CYS A 58 0.36 2.43 5.86
CA CYS A 58 0.79 3.41 6.84
C CYS A 58 1.64 2.79 7.96
N SER A 59 2.82 3.36 8.19
CA SER A 59 3.85 2.80 9.05
C SER A 59 4.36 3.80 10.07
N ILE A 60 4.75 3.28 11.25
CA ILE A 60 5.41 4.07 12.28
C ILE A 60 6.91 4.02 12.02
N ARG A 61 7.52 5.19 11.82
CA ARG A 61 8.98 5.31 11.63
C ARG A 61 9.66 5.54 12.97
N ARG A 62 10.67 4.75 13.27
CA ARG A 62 11.53 4.98 14.43
C ARG A 62 12.63 5.96 14.05
N THR A 63 12.98 6.84 14.99
CA THR A 63 14.16 7.70 14.87
C THR A 63 15.38 6.86 14.57
N LYS A 64 16.23 7.29 13.64
CA LYS A 64 17.49 6.62 13.31
C LYS A 64 18.31 6.45 14.60
N GLN A 65 18.47 5.23 15.08
CA GLN A 65 19.44 4.92 16.11
C GLN A 65 20.76 4.63 15.43
N THR A 66 21.78 5.44 15.72
CA THR A 66 23.17 5.11 15.36
C THR A 66 23.63 4.02 16.32
N ASN A 67 23.95 2.84 15.80
CA ASN A 67 24.75 1.87 16.55
C ASN A 67 26.16 2.45 16.77
N GLY A 68 26.87 2.00 17.82
CA GLY A 68 28.21 2.49 18.16
C GLY A 68 29.27 2.35 17.05
N ASP A 69 28.96 1.68 15.95
CA ASP A 69 29.73 1.53 14.71
C ASP A 69 29.37 2.58 13.63
N GLY A 70 28.48 3.52 13.93
CA GLY A 70 28.01 4.54 12.98
C GLY A 70 26.99 4.04 11.96
N ALA A 71 26.60 2.78 11.99
CA ALA A 71 25.57 2.24 11.11
C ALA A 71 24.19 2.69 11.51
N VAL A 72 23.44 3.28 10.57
CA VAL A 72 22.06 3.73 10.78
C VAL A 72 21.11 2.55 10.57
N LYS A 73 20.56 2.01 11.65
CA LYS A 73 19.51 0.99 11.57
C LYS A 73 18.15 1.67 11.42
N ILE A 74 17.59 1.65 10.23
CA ILE A 74 16.21 2.05 10.00
C ILE A 74 15.32 0.89 10.44
N SER A 75 14.72 0.99 11.61
CA SER A 75 13.66 0.05 12.01
C SER A 75 12.31 0.73 11.82
N SER A 76 11.52 0.28 10.88
CA SER A 76 10.11 0.63 10.81
C SER A 76 9.32 -0.39 11.61
N LYS A 77 8.42 0.09 12.46
CA LYS A 77 7.42 -0.77 13.10
C LYS A 77 6.15 -0.68 12.27
N LYS A 78 5.69 -1.80 11.74
CA LYS A 78 4.39 -1.83 11.06
C LYS A 78 3.28 -1.49 12.06
N ASN A 79 2.38 -0.61 11.66
CA ASN A 79 1.19 -0.28 12.43
C ASN A 79 0.09 -1.29 12.09
N TRP A 80 -0.37 -2.07 13.07
CA TRP A 80 -1.41 -3.07 12.93
C TRP A 80 -2.67 -2.76 13.77
N GLY A 81 -2.77 -1.55 14.28
CA GLY A 81 -3.97 -1.10 14.99
C GLY A 81 -5.19 -0.96 14.06
N SER A 82 -6.34 -0.65 14.66
CA SER A 82 -7.55 -0.30 13.92
C SER A 82 -7.29 0.86 12.96
N ASN A 83 -7.81 0.76 11.74
CA ASN A 83 -7.66 1.80 10.70
C ASN A 83 -6.19 2.22 10.46
N SER A 84 -5.26 1.27 10.57
CA SER A 84 -3.83 1.50 10.36
C SER A 84 -3.40 1.31 8.91
N LYS A 85 -4.27 0.77 8.08
CA LYS A 85 -4.06 0.49 6.66
C LYS A 85 -5.21 1.07 5.85
N GLY A 86 -4.96 1.37 4.60
CA GLY A 86 -5.97 1.89 3.70
C GLY A 86 -6.17 1.02 2.46
N LEU A 87 -7.43 0.84 2.06
CA LEU A 87 -7.79 0.27 0.76
C LEU A 87 -8.94 1.07 0.17
N ALA A 88 -8.80 1.46 -1.10
CA ALA A 88 -9.83 2.16 -1.82
C ALA A 88 -11.14 1.34 -1.89
N LYS A 89 -12.29 2.02 -1.79
CA LYS A 89 -13.60 1.37 -1.98
C LYS A 89 -13.79 0.91 -3.42
N LYS A 90 -13.35 1.73 -4.40
CA LYS A 90 -13.43 1.42 -5.82
C LYS A 90 -12.17 0.71 -6.25
N LEU A 91 -12.31 -0.58 -6.52
CA LEU A 91 -11.27 -1.41 -7.12
C LEU A 91 -11.52 -1.54 -8.62
N LEU A 92 -10.47 -1.53 -9.39
CA LEU A 92 -10.50 -1.66 -10.84
C LEU A 92 -10.27 -3.12 -11.23
N ARG A 93 -11.03 -3.61 -12.19
CA ARG A 93 -10.89 -4.99 -12.65
C ARG A 93 -9.64 -5.13 -13.51
N VAL A 94 -8.81 -6.13 -13.20
CA VAL A 94 -7.65 -6.49 -14.04
C VAL A 94 -8.15 -7.25 -15.27
N ASP A 95 -7.80 -6.78 -16.46
CA ASP A 95 -8.03 -7.49 -17.72
C ASP A 95 -7.00 -8.60 -17.90
N SER A 96 -5.73 -8.24 -17.76
CA SER A 96 -4.59 -9.15 -17.81
C SER A 96 -3.45 -8.61 -16.96
N PHE A 97 -2.84 -9.47 -16.14
CA PHE A 97 -1.64 -9.14 -15.37
C PHE A 97 -0.37 -9.54 -16.15
N GLN A 98 -0.36 -9.22 -17.45
CA GLN A 98 0.75 -9.46 -18.36
C GLN A 98 1.22 -8.12 -18.97
N LYS A 99 2.39 -8.13 -19.58
CA LYS A 99 2.88 -6.96 -20.33
C LYS A 99 1.86 -6.56 -21.40
N GLY A 100 1.50 -5.29 -21.43
CA GLY A 100 0.48 -4.72 -22.30
C GLY A 100 -0.95 -4.79 -21.75
N GLY A 101 -1.15 -5.34 -20.54
CA GLY A 101 -2.42 -5.24 -19.83
C GLY A 101 -2.68 -3.82 -19.32
N MET A 102 -3.93 -3.55 -18.93
CA MET A 102 -4.36 -2.19 -18.56
C MET A 102 -3.52 -1.55 -17.45
N MET A 103 -3.02 -2.35 -16.49
CA MET A 103 -2.23 -1.81 -15.38
C MET A 103 -0.92 -1.14 -15.85
N ASP A 104 -0.40 -1.49 -17.01
CA ASP A 104 0.81 -0.87 -17.57
C ASP A 104 0.60 0.63 -17.92
N GLY A 105 -0.65 1.02 -18.20
CA GLY A 105 -1.05 2.40 -18.46
C GLY A 105 -1.37 3.22 -17.21
N TYR A 106 -1.29 2.62 -16.00
CA TYR A 106 -1.64 3.31 -14.77
C TYR A 106 -0.43 3.94 -14.08
N ARG A 107 -0.72 5.04 -13.40
CA ARG A 107 0.21 5.74 -12.52
C ARG A 107 -0.34 5.79 -11.10
N ILE A 108 0.57 5.96 -10.14
CA ILE A 108 0.25 6.21 -8.75
C ILE A 108 0.78 7.59 -8.35
N ALA A 109 -0.10 8.41 -7.77
CA ALA A 109 0.25 9.67 -7.12
C ALA A 109 -0.22 9.67 -5.67
N CYS A 110 0.47 10.43 -4.83
CA CYS A 110 0.05 10.65 -3.45
C CYS A 110 0.21 12.11 -3.06
N TYR A 111 -0.81 12.64 -2.41
CA TYR A 111 -0.86 14.01 -1.91
C TYR A 111 -1.26 14.02 -0.44
N LEU A 112 -0.78 15.03 0.28
CA LEU A 112 -1.17 15.32 1.64
C LEU A 112 -1.74 16.74 1.71
N LYS A 113 -2.95 16.87 2.24
CA LYS A 113 -3.56 18.16 2.51
C LYS A 113 -3.50 18.45 4.01
N ARG A 114 -2.89 19.58 4.35
CA ARG A 114 -2.70 20.07 5.73
C ARG A 114 -3.04 21.53 5.79
N GLU A 115 -3.95 21.92 6.70
CA GLU A 115 -4.36 23.31 6.91
C GLU A 115 -4.80 24.01 5.61
N GLY A 116 -5.45 23.27 4.71
CA GLY A 116 -5.92 23.78 3.43
C GLY A 116 -4.89 23.77 2.29
N ALA A 117 -3.60 23.61 2.60
CA ALA A 117 -2.55 23.50 1.58
C ALA A 117 -2.37 22.04 1.13
N LEU A 118 -2.18 21.83 -0.18
CA LEU A 118 -1.96 20.51 -0.78
C LEU A 118 -0.50 20.33 -1.18
N TYR A 119 0.11 19.26 -0.72
CA TYR A 119 1.52 18.94 -0.97
C TYR A 119 1.64 17.61 -1.72
N PRO A 120 2.44 17.52 -2.79
CA PRO A 120 2.87 16.23 -3.32
C PRO A 120 3.63 15.46 -2.25
N TYR A 121 3.13 14.26 -1.89
CA TYR A 121 3.71 13.42 -0.84
C TYR A 121 4.52 12.26 -1.41
N GLY A 122 3.96 11.55 -2.39
CA GLY A 122 4.63 10.53 -3.18
C GLY A 122 5.04 11.05 -4.55
N ILE A 123 6.14 10.50 -5.09
CA ILE A 123 6.54 10.78 -6.47
C ILE A 123 5.55 10.06 -7.39
N ASP A 124 4.95 10.82 -8.32
CA ASP A 124 4.14 10.25 -9.37
C ASP A 124 4.95 9.25 -10.20
N SER A 125 4.48 8.02 -10.29
CA SER A 125 5.23 6.91 -10.88
C SER A 125 4.34 5.98 -11.69
N ALA A 126 4.84 5.45 -12.79
CA ALA A 126 4.14 4.39 -13.51
C ALA A 126 4.09 3.12 -12.64
N VAL A 127 2.94 2.48 -12.55
CA VAL A 127 2.74 1.24 -11.79
C VAL A 127 3.64 0.12 -12.33
N SER A 128 3.84 0.07 -13.65
CA SER A 128 4.74 -0.89 -14.30
C SER A 128 6.24 -0.65 -14.05
N SER A 129 6.61 0.44 -13.36
CA SER A 129 8.02 0.75 -13.05
C SER A 129 8.59 -0.03 -11.86
N TYR A 130 7.79 -0.82 -11.16
CA TYR A 130 8.27 -1.67 -10.07
C TYR A 130 9.28 -2.72 -10.57
N SER A 131 10.33 -2.99 -9.79
CA SER A 131 11.40 -3.93 -10.13
C SER A 131 10.88 -5.37 -10.35
N TYR A 132 9.78 -5.71 -9.68
CA TYR A 132 9.03 -6.94 -9.85
C TYR A 132 7.62 -6.56 -10.26
N PHE A 133 7.18 -7.02 -11.43
CA PHE A 133 5.86 -6.79 -11.96
C PHE A 133 5.44 -7.96 -12.86
N HIS A 134 4.15 -8.08 -13.21
CA HIS A 134 3.59 -9.17 -13.99
C HIS A 134 3.91 -10.57 -13.39
N GLY A 135 4.10 -11.57 -14.24
CA GLY A 135 4.37 -12.95 -13.84
C GLY A 135 5.56 -13.06 -12.88
N LYS A 136 6.64 -12.30 -13.12
CA LYS A 136 7.81 -12.28 -12.23
C LYS A 136 7.46 -11.92 -10.78
N LEU A 137 6.51 -10.99 -10.58
CA LEU A 137 6.05 -10.63 -9.24
C LEU A 137 5.26 -11.78 -8.62
N LEU A 138 4.33 -12.38 -9.37
CA LEU A 138 3.48 -13.47 -8.86
C LEU A 138 4.32 -14.68 -8.47
N ASP A 139 5.28 -15.07 -9.31
CA ASP A 139 6.20 -16.17 -9.04
C ASP A 139 7.02 -15.91 -7.77
N TRP A 140 7.53 -14.68 -7.61
CA TRP A 140 8.27 -14.27 -6.44
C TRP A 140 7.41 -14.31 -5.17
N ILE A 141 6.14 -13.83 -5.22
CA ILE A 141 5.22 -13.87 -4.09
C ILE A 141 4.93 -15.32 -3.69
N VAL A 142 4.62 -16.19 -4.65
CA VAL A 142 4.36 -17.62 -4.41
C VAL A 142 5.58 -18.29 -3.75
N GLU A 143 6.78 -18.01 -4.27
CA GLU A 143 8.03 -18.52 -3.69
C GLU A 143 8.19 -18.04 -2.23
N ARG A 144 7.96 -16.75 -1.96
CA ARG A 144 8.07 -16.18 -0.60
C ARG A 144 7.04 -16.77 0.36
N ILE A 145 5.78 -16.87 -0.06
CA ILE A 145 4.73 -17.46 0.76
C ILE A 145 5.11 -18.89 1.17
N ASN A 146 5.63 -19.68 0.25
CA ASN A 146 5.90 -21.10 0.51
C ASN A 146 7.21 -21.37 1.27
N ASN A 147 8.20 -20.48 1.18
CA ASN A 147 9.56 -20.78 1.65
C ASN A 147 10.12 -19.79 2.67
N GLN A 148 9.51 -18.59 2.82
CA GLN A 148 9.96 -17.61 3.80
C GLN A 148 9.72 -18.13 5.22
N LYS A 149 10.74 -18.01 6.06
CA LYS A 149 10.66 -18.35 7.49
C LYS A 149 10.71 -17.09 8.33
N GLU A 150 10.13 -17.19 9.51
CA GLU A 150 10.22 -16.13 10.51
C GLU A 150 11.69 -15.81 10.83
N GLY A 151 12.00 -14.51 10.82
CA GLY A 151 13.35 -14.03 11.14
C GLY A 151 13.50 -12.53 10.96
N GLY A 152 13.88 -11.81 12.01
CA GLY A 152 13.95 -10.35 11.99
C GLY A 152 12.60 -9.70 11.66
N PRO A 153 12.50 -8.96 10.54
CA PRO A 153 11.24 -8.36 10.10
C PRO A 153 10.34 -9.30 9.27
N LEU A 154 10.80 -10.52 8.98
CA LEU A 154 10.11 -11.46 8.11
C LEU A 154 9.20 -12.38 8.93
N GLU A 155 8.01 -12.65 8.38
CA GLU A 155 7.02 -13.57 8.92
C GLU A 155 6.96 -14.86 8.08
N ASP A 156 6.64 -16.00 8.70
CA ASP A 156 6.31 -17.23 7.97
C ASP A 156 4.88 -17.14 7.43
N VAL A 157 4.73 -16.53 6.26
CA VAL A 157 3.42 -16.28 5.64
C VAL A 157 2.69 -17.58 5.33
N GLY A 158 3.41 -18.64 4.95
CA GLY A 158 2.82 -19.96 4.70
C GLY A 158 2.16 -20.56 5.93
N LEU A 159 2.81 -20.42 7.11
CA LEU A 159 2.23 -20.82 8.39
C LEU A 159 0.97 -20.01 8.70
N LEU A 160 1.04 -18.67 8.53
CA LEU A 160 -0.09 -17.77 8.80
C LEU A 160 -1.29 -18.08 7.91
N ILE A 161 -1.09 -18.37 6.63
CA ILE A 161 -2.13 -18.81 5.70
C ILE A 161 -2.79 -20.10 6.19
N GLY A 162 -2.00 -21.08 6.65
CA GLY A 162 -2.51 -22.31 7.23
C GLY A 162 -3.36 -22.07 8.48
N GLU A 163 -2.91 -21.22 9.39
CA GLU A 163 -3.65 -20.83 10.61
C GLU A 163 -4.97 -20.08 10.29
N CYS A 164 -5.00 -19.34 9.17
CA CYS A 164 -6.20 -18.68 8.65
C CYS A 164 -7.14 -19.61 7.88
N GLY A 165 -6.84 -20.92 7.79
CA GLY A 165 -7.70 -21.91 7.12
C GLY A 165 -7.65 -21.87 5.59
N TYR A 166 -6.53 -21.47 5.01
CA TYR A 166 -6.32 -21.41 3.56
C TYR A 166 -7.34 -20.51 2.83
N PRO A 167 -7.29 -19.20 3.04
CA PRO A 167 -8.22 -18.25 2.42
C PRO A 167 -8.13 -18.34 0.90
N LYS A 168 -9.26 -18.22 0.23
CA LYS A 168 -9.32 -18.30 -1.25
C LYS A 168 -8.91 -16.99 -1.94
N GLU A 169 -8.89 -15.91 -1.20
CA GLU A 169 -8.55 -14.58 -1.71
C GLU A 169 -7.58 -13.88 -0.78
N ALA A 170 -6.75 -13.02 -1.35
CA ALA A 170 -5.86 -12.13 -0.61
C ALA A 170 -5.83 -10.73 -1.23
N VAL A 171 -5.64 -9.73 -0.36
CA VAL A 171 -5.19 -8.39 -0.75
C VAL A 171 -3.69 -8.35 -0.56
N ILE A 172 -2.95 -8.04 -1.61
CA ILE A 172 -1.49 -8.02 -1.61
C ILE A 172 -1.03 -6.64 -2.07
N SER A 173 -0.36 -5.89 -1.21
CA SER A 173 0.31 -4.67 -1.64
C SER A 173 1.59 -5.03 -2.40
N ILE A 174 1.83 -4.38 -3.53
CA ILE A 174 2.87 -4.76 -4.48
C ILE A 174 4.01 -3.75 -4.60
N GLY A 175 3.99 -2.72 -3.80
CA GLY A 175 5.08 -1.76 -3.69
C GLY A 175 4.61 -0.31 -3.55
N ALA A 176 5.43 0.47 -2.84
CA ALA A 176 5.21 1.89 -2.61
C ALA A 176 5.87 2.75 -3.68
N THR A 177 5.29 3.93 -3.95
CA THR A 177 6.01 4.98 -4.66
C THR A 177 7.05 5.63 -3.74
N ARG A 178 8.09 6.23 -4.32
CA ARG A 178 9.08 7.00 -3.56
C ARG A 178 8.44 8.25 -2.98
N TYR A 179 9.01 8.76 -1.91
CA TYR A 179 8.59 10.02 -1.34
C TYR A 179 9.18 11.22 -2.10
N THR A 180 8.45 12.30 -2.12
CA THR A 180 9.00 13.63 -2.41
C THR A 180 9.86 14.10 -1.23
N GLU A 181 10.59 15.20 -1.38
CA GLU A 181 11.32 15.83 -0.27
C GLU A 181 10.40 16.13 0.93
N PHE A 182 9.19 16.61 0.67
CA PHE A 182 8.16 16.80 1.70
C PHE A 182 7.74 15.50 2.35
N GLY A 183 7.50 14.44 1.56
CA GLY A 183 7.06 13.14 2.07
C GLY A 183 8.12 12.40 2.91
N GLU A 184 9.41 12.62 2.64
CA GLU A 184 10.49 11.99 3.41
C GLU A 184 10.54 12.45 4.87
N GLY A 185 10.24 13.72 5.14
CA GLY A 185 10.21 14.31 6.47
C GLY A 185 8.81 14.64 7.00
N GLY A 186 7.79 14.52 6.16
CA GLY A 186 6.42 14.92 6.45
C GLY A 186 5.64 13.85 7.18
N TYR A 187 5.91 13.64 8.46
CA TYR A 187 5.08 12.75 9.27
C TYR A 187 3.65 13.27 9.38
N LEU A 188 2.71 12.34 9.41
CA LEU A 188 1.29 12.62 9.50
C LEU A 188 0.93 13.26 10.84
N GLN A 189 -0.04 14.16 10.80
CA GLN A 189 -0.59 14.86 11.97
C GLN A 189 -2.11 14.67 11.99
N LYS A 190 -2.72 14.77 13.15
CA LYS A 190 -4.18 14.74 13.26
C LYS A 190 -4.80 15.84 12.42
N GLY A 191 -5.81 15.47 11.65
CA GLY A 191 -6.50 16.36 10.72
C GLY A 191 -5.91 16.40 9.32
N ASP A 192 -4.73 15.80 9.07
CA ASP A 192 -4.22 15.65 7.71
C ASP A 192 -5.17 14.80 6.86
N GLU A 193 -5.25 15.13 5.59
CA GLU A 193 -5.94 14.34 4.57
C GLU A 193 -4.91 13.74 3.62
N VAL A 194 -4.93 12.42 3.47
CA VAL A 194 -4.02 11.68 2.57
C VAL A 194 -4.81 11.17 1.38
N PHE A 195 -4.34 11.48 0.18
CA PHE A 195 -4.90 11.03 -1.08
C PHE A 195 -3.90 10.12 -1.79
N THR A 196 -4.24 8.85 -1.94
CA THR A 196 -3.51 7.92 -2.83
C THR A 196 -4.38 7.65 -4.03
N VAL A 197 -3.88 7.93 -5.23
CA VAL A 197 -4.67 7.92 -6.46
C VAL A 197 -3.98 7.08 -7.53
N LEU A 198 -4.70 6.09 -8.05
CA LEU A 198 -4.32 5.32 -9.23
C LEU A 198 -5.17 5.81 -10.41
N TYR A 199 -4.53 6.25 -11.47
CA TYR A 199 -5.19 6.83 -12.63
C TYR A 199 -4.57 6.37 -13.96
N PRO A 200 -5.38 6.25 -15.03
CA PRO A 200 -4.89 5.93 -16.37
C PRO A 200 -4.19 7.14 -16.98
N SER A 201 -2.94 6.98 -17.42
CA SER A 201 -2.08 8.06 -17.91
C SER A 201 -2.40 8.54 -19.33
N ASP A 202 -3.26 7.83 -20.03
CA ASP A 202 -3.80 8.23 -21.34
C ASP A 202 -5.00 9.19 -21.22
N ILE A 203 -5.60 9.29 -20.02
CA ILE A 203 -6.77 10.15 -19.76
C ILE A 203 -6.41 11.32 -18.84
N TYR A 204 -5.56 11.08 -17.83
CA TYR A 204 -5.21 12.05 -16.80
C TYR A 204 -3.70 12.21 -16.68
N ASP A 205 -3.28 13.36 -16.20
CA ASP A 205 -1.92 13.65 -15.74
C ASP A 205 -1.92 14.02 -14.25
N LYS A 206 -0.75 14.17 -13.66
CA LYS A 206 -0.61 14.51 -12.24
C LYS A 206 -1.16 15.89 -11.90
N GLU A 207 -1.14 16.82 -12.86
CA GLU A 207 -1.65 18.17 -12.72
C GLU A 207 -3.17 18.16 -12.59
N SER A 208 -3.87 17.44 -13.47
CA SER A 208 -5.34 17.30 -13.42
C SER A 208 -5.80 16.59 -12.13
N ILE A 209 -5.03 15.60 -11.64
CA ILE A 209 -5.32 14.96 -10.33
C ILE A 209 -5.13 15.95 -9.18
N TYR A 210 -4.07 16.75 -9.21
CA TYR A 210 -3.80 17.78 -8.20
C TYR A 210 -4.93 18.82 -8.14
N GLU A 211 -5.35 19.33 -9.31
CA GLU A 211 -6.45 20.29 -9.42
C GLU A 211 -7.77 19.72 -8.91
N ALA A 212 -8.11 18.48 -9.29
CA ALA A 212 -9.31 17.82 -8.83
C ALA A 212 -9.37 17.66 -7.30
N ILE A 213 -8.21 17.45 -6.64
CA ILE A 213 -8.15 17.40 -5.17
C ILE A 213 -8.36 18.80 -4.56
N LEU A 214 -7.80 19.85 -5.17
CA LEU A 214 -7.97 21.23 -4.69
C LEU A 214 -9.42 21.72 -4.80
N GLU A 215 -10.10 21.37 -5.89
CA GLU A 215 -11.49 21.76 -6.14
C GLU A 215 -12.51 20.98 -5.29
N GLY A 216 -12.07 19.98 -4.57
CA GLY A 216 -12.91 19.07 -3.79
C GLY A 216 -13.08 17.75 -4.54
N TRP A 217 -12.33 16.74 -4.08
CA TRP A 217 -12.24 15.44 -4.72
C TRP A 217 -13.62 14.83 -5.02
N SER A 218 -13.84 14.49 -6.28
CA SER A 218 -14.96 13.66 -6.73
C SER A 218 -14.44 12.41 -7.42
N GLU A 219 -15.20 11.32 -7.40
CA GLU A 219 -14.83 10.11 -8.12
C GLU A 219 -14.80 10.38 -9.64
N LEU A 220 -13.65 10.08 -10.23
CA LEU A 220 -13.43 10.16 -11.67
C LEU A 220 -13.48 8.76 -12.30
N ASP A 221 -13.79 8.71 -13.60
CA ASP A 221 -13.85 7.43 -14.31
C ASP A 221 -12.47 6.79 -14.46
N GLY A 222 -12.43 5.46 -14.33
CA GLY A 222 -11.17 4.71 -14.45
C GLY A 222 -10.17 4.93 -13.32
N ILE A 223 -10.51 5.70 -12.29
CA ILE A 223 -9.63 5.97 -11.14
C ILE A 223 -9.99 5.08 -9.95
N SER A 224 -8.98 4.59 -9.24
CA SER A 224 -9.09 4.07 -7.88
C SER A 224 -8.43 5.05 -6.93
N SER A 225 -9.19 5.62 -6.02
CA SER A 225 -8.70 6.60 -5.05
C SER A 225 -8.97 6.19 -3.63
N LEU A 226 -8.01 6.48 -2.77
CA LEU A 226 -8.10 6.32 -1.33
C LEU A 226 -7.88 7.68 -0.69
N HIS A 227 -8.95 8.24 -0.11
CA HIS A 227 -8.92 9.48 0.66
C HIS A 227 -9.12 9.14 2.14
N GLN A 228 -8.10 9.39 2.95
CA GLN A 228 -8.12 9.09 4.38
C GLN A 228 -7.82 10.33 5.21
N ILE A 229 -8.52 10.47 6.34
CA ILE A 229 -8.29 11.52 7.34
C ILE A 229 -7.56 10.92 8.54
N VAL A 230 -6.51 11.59 9.00
CA VAL A 230 -5.75 11.18 10.19
C VAL A 230 -6.51 11.60 11.46
N ARG A 231 -6.79 10.62 12.35
CA ARG A 231 -7.57 10.78 13.58
C ARG A 231 -6.72 10.61 14.85
#